data_2a2cb8870b71a7f57a7f3b8b120afe18
#
_entry.id   2a2cb8870b71a7f57a7f3b8b120afe18
#
_cell.length_a   1.000
_cell.length_b   1.000
_cell.length_c   1.000
_cell.angle_alpha   90.00
_cell.angle_beta   90.00
_cell.angle_gamma   90.00
#
_symmetry.space_group_name_H-M   'P 1'
#
loop_
_entity.id
_entity.type
_entity.pdbx_description
1 polymer ?
#
loop_
_entity_poly.entity_id
_entity_poly.type
_entity_poly.pdbx_seq_one_letter_code
_entity_poly.pdbx_strand_id
1 'polypeptide(L)'
;THVARVKRAVNAQKKRRVVLERASGYRGQRSRLYRKAKEQMLHSLGYAYRDRRAKKGDFRRLWIQRINAAARANGMTYNRFMQGLKAAEVEVDRKILADLAVNDAAAFTALVELARKAVPAQGTSAGDAA
;
A
#
# COMPACT_ATOMS: atom_id res chain seq x y z
N THR A 1 46.98 -38.15 -1.75
CA THR A 1 45.98 -37.11 -1.89
C THR A 1 44.59 -37.69 -1.71
N HIS A 2 43.94 -37.41 -0.57
CA HIS A 2 42.58 -37.83 -0.33
C HIS A 2 41.64 -36.83 -0.98
N VAL A 3 40.93 -37.27 -1.98
CA VAL A 3 39.85 -36.47 -2.58
C VAL A 3 38.56 -36.77 -1.82
N ALA A 4 37.97 -35.74 -1.23
CA ALA A 4 36.72 -35.88 -0.51
C ALA A 4 35.61 -36.28 -1.48
N ARG A 5 34.90 -37.36 -1.20
CA ARG A 5 33.74 -37.78 -1.98
C ARG A 5 32.52 -36.92 -1.66
N VAL A 6 31.98 -36.26 -2.65
CA VAL A 6 30.74 -35.50 -2.51
C VAL A 6 29.57 -36.38 -2.92
N LYS A 7 28.65 -36.65 -1.98
CA LYS A 7 27.41 -37.39 -2.26
C LYS A 7 26.34 -36.40 -2.68
N ARG A 8 25.94 -36.46 -3.96
CA ARG A 8 24.94 -35.56 -4.55
C ARG A 8 23.54 -35.73 -3.93
N ALA A 9 23.24 -36.94 -3.47
CA ALA A 9 21.94 -37.26 -2.86
C ALA A 9 21.63 -36.40 -1.62
N VAL A 10 22.61 -36.11 -0.78
CA VAL A 10 22.44 -35.29 0.42
C VAL A 10 22.01 -33.88 0.07
N ASN A 11 22.68 -33.28 -0.91
CA ASN A 11 22.34 -31.91 -1.36
C ASN A 11 20.97 -31.86 -2.05
N ALA A 12 20.66 -32.84 -2.89
CA ALA A 12 19.36 -32.95 -3.54
C ALA A 12 18.22 -33.05 -2.52
N GLN A 13 18.41 -33.84 -1.46
CA GLN A 13 17.44 -34.00 -0.39
C GLN A 13 17.22 -32.69 0.39
N LYS A 14 18.27 -31.94 0.65
CA LYS A 14 18.19 -30.63 1.32
C LYS A 14 17.42 -29.63 0.46
N LYS A 15 17.70 -29.56 -0.83
CA LYS A 15 16.96 -28.68 -1.77
C LYS A 15 15.48 -29.03 -1.83
N ARG A 16 15.19 -30.32 -1.90
CA ARG A 16 13.79 -30.80 -1.90
C ARG A 16 13.06 -30.40 -0.62
N ARG A 17 13.69 -30.55 0.53
CA ARG A 17 13.12 -30.20 1.83
C ARG A 17 12.78 -28.71 1.90
N VAL A 18 13.71 -27.85 1.51
CA VAL A 18 13.49 -26.39 1.54
C VAL A 18 12.30 -25.97 0.69
N VAL A 19 12.19 -26.52 -0.52
CA VAL A 19 11.06 -26.21 -1.42
C VAL A 19 9.73 -26.69 -0.83
N LEU A 20 9.67 -27.91 -0.31
CA LEU A 20 8.44 -28.47 0.26
C LEU A 20 8.03 -27.77 1.57
N GLU A 21 8.96 -27.30 2.36
CA GLU A 21 8.67 -26.51 3.55
C GLU A 21 8.03 -25.17 3.18
N ARG A 22 8.57 -24.50 2.16
CA ARG A 22 7.99 -23.25 1.66
C ARG A 22 6.63 -23.44 0.99
N ALA A 23 6.41 -24.61 0.41
CA ALA A 23 5.13 -24.97 -0.21
C ALA A 23 4.11 -25.54 0.79
N SER A 24 4.43 -25.57 2.07
CA SER A 24 3.51 -26.05 3.11
C SER A 24 2.21 -25.26 3.09
N GLY A 25 1.09 -25.99 3.10
CA GLY A 25 -0.24 -25.38 3.04
C GLY A 25 -0.77 -25.16 1.62
N TYR A 26 0.00 -25.43 0.59
CA TYR A 26 -0.48 -25.35 -0.78
C TYR A 26 -1.47 -26.48 -1.07
N ARG A 27 -2.40 -26.22 -1.96
CA ARG A 27 -3.51 -27.13 -2.23
C ARG A 27 -3.11 -28.29 -3.12
N GLY A 28 -3.53 -29.51 -2.76
CA GLY A 28 -3.34 -30.71 -3.55
C GLY A 28 -1.87 -31.10 -3.73
N GLN A 29 -1.51 -31.48 -4.93
CA GLN A 29 -0.17 -31.95 -5.28
C GLN A 29 0.92 -30.86 -5.18
N ARG A 30 0.55 -29.61 -5.17
CA ARG A 30 1.47 -28.48 -5.04
C ARG A 30 2.20 -28.42 -3.69
N SER A 31 1.64 -29.07 -2.66
CA SER A 31 2.29 -29.21 -1.36
C SER A 31 3.08 -30.52 -1.20
N ARG A 32 2.90 -31.48 -2.12
CA ARG A 32 3.41 -32.85 -2.00
C ARG A 32 4.49 -33.20 -3.02
N LEU A 33 4.27 -32.83 -4.29
CA LEU A 33 5.18 -33.17 -5.40
C LEU A 33 6.17 -32.03 -5.62
N TYR A 34 7.46 -32.35 -5.56
CA TYR A 34 8.53 -31.37 -5.66
C TYR A 34 8.43 -30.46 -6.89
N ARG A 35 8.23 -31.03 -8.07
CA ARG A 35 8.17 -30.25 -9.32
C ARG A 35 7.05 -29.24 -9.31
N LYS A 36 5.87 -29.67 -8.90
CA LYS A 36 4.69 -28.79 -8.80
C LYS A 36 4.82 -27.79 -7.65
N ALA A 37 5.39 -28.22 -6.53
CA ALA A 37 5.65 -27.33 -5.40
C ALA A 37 6.65 -26.23 -5.75
N LYS A 38 7.73 -26.58 -6.46
CA LYS A 38 8.73 -25.60 -6.91
C LYS A 38 8.14 -24.59 -7.89
N GLU A 39 7.38 -25.03 -8.87
CA GLU A 39 6.70 -24.15 -9.81
C GLU A 39 5.79 -23.15 -9.10
N GLN A 40 4.93 -23.63 -8.21
CA GLN A 40 4.03 -22.78 -7.47
C GLN A 40 4.79 -21.83 -6.51
N MET A 41 5.87 -22.29 -5.91
CA MET A 41 6.72 -21.45 -5.07
C MET A 41 7.31 -20.28 -5.86
N LEU A 42 7.80 -20.53 -7.07
CA LEU A 42 8.34 -19.49 -7.94
C LEU A 42 7.27 -18.46 -8.31
N HIS A 43 6.07 -18.90 -8.63
CA HIS A 43 4.93 -18.00 -8.87
C HIS A 43 4.57 -17.19 -7.62
N SER A 44 4.55 -17.82 -6.45
CA SER A 44 4.26 -17.15 -5.18
C SER A 44 5.28 -16.06 -4.86
N LEU A 45 6.55 -16.29 -5.11
CA LEU A 45 7.59 -15.28 -4.93
C LEU A 45 7.44 -14.11 -5.89
N GLY A 46 7.09 -14.38 -7.14
CA GLY A 46 6.77 -13.37 -8.14
C GLY A 46 5.56 -12.53 -7.74
N TYR A 47 4.51 -13.17 -7.28
CA TYR A 47 3.32 -12.49 -6.77
C TYR A 47 3.62 -11.66 -5.53
N ALA A 48 4.41 -12.17 -4.60
CA ALA A 48 4.81 -11.42 -3.41
C ALA A 48 5.57 -10.15 -3.77
N TYR A 49 6.48 -10.21 -4.73
CA TYR A 49 7.20 -9.04 -5.21
C TYR A 49 6.25 -7.99 -5.81
N ARG A 50 5.37 -8.42 -6.71
CA ARG A 50 4.38 -7.56 -7.34
C ARG A 50 3.42 -6.95 -6.32
N ASP A 51 2.93 -7.76 -5.38
CA ASP A 51 1.92 -7.34 -4.41
C ASP A 51 2.49 -6.40 -3.35
N ARG A 52 3.76 -6.52 -2.98
CA ARG A 52 4.42 -5.53 -2.12
C ARG A 52 4.47 -4.15 -2.77
N ARG A 53 4.62 -4.09 -4.08
CA ARG A 53 4.57 -2.84 -4.84
C ARG A 53 3.15 -2.30 -4.96
N ALA A 54 2.19 -3.18 -5.25
CA ALA A 54 0.78 -2.83 -5.34
C ALA A 54 0.21 -2.36 -3.99
N LYS A 55 0.67 -2.94 -2.89
CA LYS A 55 0.25 -2.59 -1.53
C LYS A 55 0.43 -1.10 -1.22
N LYS A 56 1.50 -0.49 -1.70
CA LYS A 56 1.74 0.94 -1.50
C LYS A 56 0.62 1.80 -2.11
N GLY A 57 0.21 1.46 -3.32
CA GLY A 57 -0.91 2.12 -3.99
C GLY A 57 -2.26 1.85 -3.32
N ASP A 58 -2.46 0.64 -2.85
CA ASP A 58 -3.70 0.25 -2.15
C ASP A 58 -3.87 1.02 -0.84
N PHE A 59 -2.80 1.15 -0.05
CA PHE A 59 -2.84 1.93 1.18
C PHE A 59 -3.02 3.41 0.91
N ARG A 60 -2.36 3.95 -0.10
CA ARG A 60 -2.56 5.35 -0.49
C ARG A 60 -4.03 5.62 -0.87
N ARG A 61 -4.64 4.73 -1.60
CA ARG A 61 -6.06 4.82 -1.97
C ARG A 61 -6.97 4.81 -0.74
N LEU A 62 -6.67 3.95 0.22
CA LEU A 62 -7.40 3.89 1.49
C LEU A 62 -7.25 5.19 2.28
N TRP A 63 -6.05 5.73 2.37
CA TRP A 63 -5.82 7.01 3.06
C TRP A 63 -6.58 8.16 2.41
N ILE A 64 -6.58 8.20 1.08
CA ILE A 64 -7.33 9.21 0.34
C ILE A 64 -8.84 9.12 0.63
N GLN A 65 -9.39 7.91 0.68
CA GLN A 65 -10.80 7.70 1.02
C GLN A 65 -11.14 8.22 2.42
N ARG A 66 -10.30 7.92 3.40
CA ARG A 66 -10.49 8.38 4.78
C ARG A 66 -10.39 9.88 4.91
N ILE A 67 -9.39 10.48 4.27
CA ILE A 67 -9.20 11.94 4.25
C ILE A 67 -10.40 12.61 3.57
N ASN A 68 -10.85 12.09 2.45
CA ASN A 68 -11.99 12.64 1.72
C ASN A 68 -13.27 12.60 2.55
N ALA A 69 -13.55 11.48 3.22
CA ALA A 69 -14.71 11.35 4.09
C ALA A 69 -14.70 12.39 5.22
N ALA A 70 -13.57 12.55 5.89
CA ALA A 70 -13.41 13.50 6.98
C ALA A 70 -13.45 14.95 6.50
N ALA A 71 -12.86 15.25 5.35
CA ALA A 71 -12.91 16.57 4.73
C ALA A 71 -14.35 16.96 4.36
N ARG A 72 -15.10 16.04 3.78
CA ARG A 72 -16.51 16.25 3.45
C ARG A 72 -17.39 16.46 4.67
N ALA A 73 -17.12 15.74 5.76
CA ALA A 73 -17.80 15.94 7.04
C ALA A 73 -17.57 17.35 7.60
N ASN A 74 -16.44 17.97 7.28
CA ASN A 74 -16.12 19.36 7.63
C ASN A 74 -16.50 20.38 6.54
N GLY A 75 -17.23 19.96 5.52
CA GLY A 75 -17.72 20.84 4.47
C GLY A 75 -16.73 21.19 3.36
N MET A 76 -15.69 20.37 3.17
CA MET A 76 -14.65 20.61 2.20
C MET A 76 -14.42 19.37 1.33
N THR A 77 -14.06 19.55 0.05
CA THR A 77 -13.69 18.43 -0.82
C THR A 77 -12.24 18.06 -0.63
N TYR A 78 -11.87 16.81 -0.95
CA TYR A 78 -10.49 16.33 -0.86
C TYR A 78 -9.52 17.23 -1.65
N ASN A 79 -9.86 17.56 -2.89
CA ASN A 79 -9.00 18.37 -3.75
C ASN A 79 -8.72 19.74 -3.16
N ARG A 80 -9.75 20.38 -2.64
CA ARG A 80 -9.67 21.69 -1.99
C ARG A 80 -8.87 21.62 -0.70
N PHE A 81 -9.08 20.59 0.09
CA PHE A 81 -8.34 20.37 1.33
C PHE A 81 -6.85 20.20 1.06
N MET A 82 -6.48 19.35 0.10
CA MET A 82 -5.07 19.15 -0.26
C MET A 82 -4.43 20.41 -0.86
N GLN A 83 -5.17 21.13 -1.67
CA GLN A 83 -4.73 22.41 -2.22
C GLN A 83 -4.49 23.44 -1.11
N GLY A 84 -5.39 23.51 -0.16
CA GLY A 84 -5.27 24.42 0.99
C GLY A 84 -4.10 24.06 1.89
N LEU A 85 -3.87 22.80 2.17
CA LEU A 85 -2.69 22.38 2.96
C LEU A 85 -1.38 22.73 2.24
N LYS A 86 -1.34 22.53 0.95
CA LYS A 86 -0.17 22.89 0.14
C LYS A 86 0.07 24.40 0.14
N ALA A 87 -0.97 25.20 0.00
CA ALA A 87 -0.90 26.66 0.05
C ALA A 87 -0.49 27.17 1.43
N ALA A 88 -0.88 26.50 2.50
CA ALA A 88 -0.51 26.80 3.87
C ALA A 88 0.89 26.26 4.25
N GLU A 89 1.59 25.61 3.31
CA GLU A 89 2.90 25.00 3.52
C GLU A 89 2.92 23.96 4.66
N VAL A 90 1.82 23.23 4.83
CA VAL A 90 1.71 22.15 5.80
C VAL A 90 2.25 20.85 5.19
N GLU A 91 3.36 20.37 5.73
CA GLU A 91 4.01 19.13 5.28
C GLU A 91 3.59 17.94 6.15
N VAL A 92 2.41 17.42 5.89
CA VAL A 92 1.89 16.21 6.54
C VAL A 92 1.52 15.21 5.46
N ASP A 93 2.00 13.96 5.62
CA ASP A 93 1.72 12.93 4.64
C ASP A 93 0.28 12.39 4.77
N ARG A 94 -0.17 11.67 3.74
CA ARG A 94 -1.54 11.15 3.69
C ARG A 94 -1.79 10.09 4.77
N LYS A 95 -0.78 9.35 5.16
CA LYS A 95 -0.89 8.35 6.23
C LYS A 95 -1.26 9.01 7.56
N ILE A 96 -0.56 10.07 7.93
CA ILE A 96 -0.80 10.82 9.16
C ILE A 96 -2.15 11.52 9.10
N LEU A 97 -2.51 12.14 7.98
CA LEU A 97 -3.81 12.77 7.77
C LEU A 97 -4.97 11.77 7.93
N ALA A 98 -4.83 10.58 7.38
CA ALA A 98 -5.84 9.53 7.51
C ALA A 98 -5.96 9.03 8.95
N ASP A 99 -4.85 8.92 9.67
CA ASP A 99 -4.83 8.55 11.07
C ASP A 99 -5.53 9.59 11.94
N LEU A 100 -5.24 10.85 11.74
CA LEU A 100 -5.91 11.96 12.43
C LEU A 100 -7.41 12.00 12.13
N ALA A 101 -7.79 11.72 10.89
CA ALA A 101 -9.19 11.69 10.47
C ALA A 101 -10.02 10.67 11.25
N VAL A 102 -9.43 9.54 11.60
CA VAL A 102 -10.10 8.44 12.32
C VAL A 102 -9.96 8.60 13.84
N ASN A 103 -8.75 8.90 14.33
CA ASN A 103 -8.43 8.83 15.75
C ASN A 103 -8.46 10.18 16.47
N ASP A 104 -8.28 11.28 15.75
CA ASP A 104 -8.26 12.63 16.32
C ASP A 104 -8.99 13.61 15.39
N ALA A 105 -10.30 13.60 15.49
CA ALA A 105 -11.16 14.47 14.69
C ALA A 105 -10.93 15.96 14.96
N ALA A 106 -10.58 16.34 16.18
CA ALA A 106 -10.33 17.74 16.53
C ALA A 106 -9.09 18.29 15.84
N ALA A 107 -8.00 17.53 15.82
CA ALA A 107 -6.78 17.89 15.09
C ALA A 107 -7.03 17.99 13.59
N PHE A 108 -7.80 17.06 13.05
CA PHE A 108 -8.18 17.09 11.63
C PHE A 108 -9.01 18.33 11.29
N THR A 109 -9.98 18.69 12.11
CA THR A 109 -10.78 19.89 11.96
C THR A 109 -9.93 21.16 11.96
N ALA A 110 -8.94 21.24 12.83
CA ALA A 110 -8.01 22.35 12.86
C ALA A 110 -7.22 22.47 11.56
N LEU A 111 -6.78 21.35 10.98
CA LEU A 111 -6.13 21.32 9.66
C LEU A 111 -7.08 21.74 8.53
N VAL A 112 -8.34 21.35 8.59
CA VAL A 112 -9.36 21.78 7.63
C VAL A 112 -9.56 23.28 7.68
N GLU A 113 -9.58 23.89 8.86
CA GLU A 113 -9.70 25.34 9.01
C GLU A 113 -8.51 26.08 8.44
N LEU A 114 -7.28 25.58 8.70
CA LEU A 114 -6.06 26.13 8.10
C LEU A 114 -6.12 26.06 6.57
N ALA A 115 -6.53 24.92 6.04
CA ALA A 115 -6.67 24.74 4.60
C ALA A 115 -7.74 25.66 4.00
N ARG A 116 -8.84 25.83 4.68
CA ARG A 116 -9.94 26.71 4.23
C ARG A 116 -9.51 28.17 4.13
N LYS A 117 -8.70 28.63 5.06
CA LYS A 117 -8.14 29.99 5.04
C LYS A 117 -7.12 30.21 3.94
N ALA A 118 -6.37 29.16 3.58
CA ALA A 118 -5.27 29.22 2.61
C ALA A 118 -5.70 28.88 1.18
N VAL A 119 -6.87 28.26 0.97
CA VAL A 119 -7.37 27.91 -0.36
C VAL A 119 -7.55 29.19 -1.19
N PRO A 120 -6.96 29.27 -2.40
CA PRO A 120 -7.23 30.37 -3.32
C PRO A 120 -8.70 30.42 -3.68
N ALA A 121 -9.27 31.62 -3.71
CA ALA A 121 -10.66 31.80 -4.15
C ALA A 121 -10.83 31.18 -5.54
N GLN A 122 -11.93 30.44 -5.73
CA GLN A 122 -12.34 30.06 -7.07
C GLN A 122 -12.59 31.35 -7.86
N GLY A 123 -11.83 31.54 -8.91
CA GLY A 123 -12.25 32.48 -9.92
C GLY A 123 -13.65 32.08 -10.33
N THR A 124 -14.62 32.89 -10.00
CA THR A 124 -15.93 32.84 -10.64
C THR A 124 -15.66 33.00 -12.13
N SER A 125 -15.69 31.89 -12.87
CA SER A 125 -15.89 32.02 -14.29
C SER A 125 -17.27 32.66 -14.41
N ALA A 126 -17.26 33.96 -14.60
CA ALA A 126 -18.43 34.66 -15.11
C ALA A 126 -18.74 33.99 -16.44
N GLY A 127 -19.63 33.03 -16.43
CA GLY A 127 -20.30 32.58 -17.62
C GLY A 127 -21.09 33.76 -18.11
N ASP A 128 -20.56 34.41 -19.12
CA ASP A 128 -21.29 35.37 -19.89
C ASP A 128 -22.57 34.78 -20.37
N ALA A 129 -23.63 35.28 -19.80
CA ALA A 129 -24.90 35.34 -20.45
C ALA A 129 -24.85 36.53 -21.40
N ALA A 130 -24.70 36.26 -22.65
CA ALA A 130 -25.08 37.21 -23.69
C ALA A 130 -26.08 36.55 -24.62
#